data_4f22986ad0e7d2520b98d2ba5519bc21
#
_entry.id   4f22986ad0e7d2520b98d2ba5519bc21
#
_cell.length_a   1.000
_cell.length_b   1.000
_cell.length_c   1.000
_cell.angle_alpha   90.00
_cell.angle_beta   90.00
_cell.angle_gamma   90.00
#
_symmetry.space_group_name_H-M   'P 1'
#
loop_
_entity.id
_entity.type
_entity.pdbx_description
1 polymer ?
#
loop_
_entity_poly.entity_id
_entity_poly.type
_entity_poly.pdbx_seq_one_letter_code
_entity_poly.pdbx_strand_id
1 'polypeptide(L)'
;SGAQDLMVLGTHMMDSMRYLAGSAVKWATGHVTQNGRDVTLTDVRPGDEEIGLIAGNGVSAYYAFENGVSAHFESLPSDMSSDRTNNWFGFEAYGTQGIISIRNTPKGNMFLYPYGQWVPGNNDELWEPIVIDDWGQHEGVPNRDSMHLSNRMIVTELIDAVGEGRDVVRSSSGTDARAALEMIMAAHESHRFGSRTTFPMKNRENPYEVWIRES
;
A
#
# COMPACT_ATOMS: atom_id res chain seq x y z
N SER A 1 0.54 13.18 4.59
CA SER A 1 1.15 12.78 5.87
C SER A 1 0.60 11.43 6.34
N GLY A 2 1.40 10.63 6.99
CA GLY A 2 1.23 9.23 7.38
C GLY A 2 -0.19 8.66 7.48
N ALA A 3 -1.02 9.11 8.42
CA ALA A 3 -2.36 8.55 8.60
C ALA A 3 -3.31 8.89 7.45
N GLN A 4 -3.26 10.10 6.93
CA GLN A 4 -4.03 10.50 5.74
C GLN A 4 -3.58 9.66 4.53
N ASP A 5 -2.27 9.54 4.33
CA ASP A 5 -1.71 8.78 3.21
C ASP A 5 -2.06 7.29 3.31
N LEU A 6 -2.06 6.72 4.52
CA LEU A 6 -2.49 5.33 4.71
C LEU A 6 -3.95 5.13 4.29
N MET A 7 -4.84 6.07 4.63
CA MET A 7 -6.25 5.97 4.29
C MET A 7 -6.53 6.17 2.78
N VAL A 8 -5.74 6.97 2.09
CA VAL A 8 -5.93 7.30 0.65
C VAL A 8 -5.01 6.44 -0.21
N LEU A 9 -3.71 6.71 -0.20
CA LEU A 9 -2.72 6.00 -1.03
C LEU A 9 -2.43 4.59 -0.52
N GLY A 10 -2.58 4.37 0.78
CA GLY A 10 -2.36 3.07 1.41
C GLY A 10 -3.31 1.99 0.88
N THR A 11 -4.50 2.33 0.41
CA THR A 11 -5.42 1.35 -0.22
C THR A 11 -4.75 0.64 -1.39
N HIS A 12 -4.03 1.38 -2.24
CA HIS A 12 -3.28 0.81 -3.36
C HIS A 12 -2.13 -0.09 -2.89
N MET A 13 -1.44 0.30 -1.81
CA MET A 13 -0.33 -0.50 -1.27
C MET A 13 -0.84 -1.78 -0.62
N MET A 14 -1.91 -1.71 0.17
CA MET A 14 -2.50 -2.90 0.83
C MET A 14 -3.02 -3.89 -0.19
N ASP A 15 -3.67 -3.41 -1.24
CA ASP A 15 -4.16 -4.25 -2.31
C ASP A 15 -3.00 -4.91 -3.09
N SER A 16 -1.98 -4.15 -3.42
CA SER A 16 -0.76 -4.67 -4.08
C SER A 16 -0.05 -5.71 -3.22
N MET A 17 0.07 -5.49 -1.90
CA MET A 17 0.66 -6.46 -0.97
C MET A 17 -0.14 -7.77 -0.95
N ARG A 18 -1.47 -7.69 -0.91
CA ARG A 18 -2.34 -8.87 -0.96
C ARG A 18 -2.21 -9.62 -2.28
N TYR A 19 -2.23 -8.88 -3.39
CA TYR A 19 -2.07 -9.45 -4.72
C TYR A 19 -0.75 -10.22 -4.85
N LEU A 20 0.36 -9.60 -4.45
CA LEU A 20 1.69 -10.22 -4.50
C LEU A 20 1.84 -11.38 -3.52
N ALA A 21 1.29 -11.27 -2.31
CA ALA A 21 1.30 -12.36 -1.35
C ALA A 21 0.47 -13.57 -1.81
N GLY A 22 -0.56 -13.35 -2.63
CA GLY A 22 -1.48 -14.39 -3.09
C GLY A 22 -2.22 -15.10 -1.94
N SER A 23 -2.42 -14.42 -0.81
CA SER A 23 -2.94 -15.02 0.42
C SER A 23 -3.72 -14.01 1.26
N ALA A 24 -4.58 -14.50 2.15
CA ALA A 24 -5.25 -13.67 3.13
C ALA A 24 -4.28 -13.25 4.26
N VAL A 25 -4.55 -12.08 4.85
CA VAL A 25 -3.82 -11.63 6.04
C VAL A 25 -4.32 -12.39 7.26
N LYS A 26 -3.39 -12.83 8.08
CA LYS A 26 -3.64 -13.56 9.33
C LYS A 26 -3.72 -12.62 10.53
N TRP A 27 -2.77 -11.70 10.63
CA TRP A 27 -2.73 -10.68 11.66
C TRP A 27 -1.87 -9.49 11.21
N ALA A 28 -2.07 -8.34 11.86
CA ALA A 28 -1.26 -7.14 11.67
C ALA A 28 -0.83 -6.53 13.00
N THR A 29 0.26 -5.76 12.96
CA THR A 29 0.63 -4.78 13.98
C THR A 29 0.81 -3.41 13.34
N GLY A 30 0.48 -2.36 14.07
CA GLY A 30 0.65 -0.98 13.63
C GLY A 30 1.20 -0.09 14.73
N HIS A 31 1.98 0.89 14.32
CA HIS A 31 2.50 1.95 15.16
C HIS A 31 2.23 3.29 14.48
N VAL A 32 1.47 4.15 15.11
CA VAL A 32 1.07 5.45 14.59
C VAL A 32 1.68 6.56 15.45
N THR A 33 2.34 7.50 14.82
CA THR A 33 3.04 8.57 15.53
C THR A 33 2.58 9.96 15.07
N GLN A 34 2.65 10.92 16.00
CA GLN A 34 2.50 12.33 15.73
C GLN A 34 3.83 13.02 16.08
N ASN A 35 4.57 13.45 15.07
CA ASN A 35 5.90 14.07 15.24
C ASN A 35 6.87 13.19 16.07
N GLY A 36 6.87 11.87 15.79
CA GLY A 36 7.77 10.91 16.43
C GLY A 36 7.32 10.40 17.81
N ARG A 37 6.24 10.90 18.39
CA ARG A 37 5.63 10.34 19.61
C ARG A 37 4.39 9.52 19.29
N ASP A 38 4.05 8.60 20.14
CA ASP A 38 2.82 7.82 20.01
C ASP A 38 1.60 8.72 19.93
N VAL A 39 0.67 8.35 19.05
CA VAL A 39 -0.64 9.01 18.95
C VAL A 39 -1.48 8.72 20.18
N THR A 40 -2.18 9.75 20.62
CA THR A 40 -3.17 9.70 21.70
C THR A 40 -4.52 10.21 21.19
N LEU A 41 -5.55 10.09 22.02
CA LEU A 41 -6.89 10.62 21.68
C LEU A 41 -6.90 12.11 21.31
N THR A 42 -5.98 12.89 21.90
CA THR A 42 -5.88 14.33 21.59
C THR A 42 -5.37 14.63 20.19
N ASP A 43 -4.84 13.65 19.49
CA ASP A 43 -4.35 13.77 18.12
C ASP A 43 -5.39 13.38 17.07
N VAL A 44 -6.53 12.83 17.54
CA VAL A 44 -7.61 12.41 16.65
C VAL A 44 -8.30 13.64 16.06
N ARG A 45 -8.48 13.64 14.76
CA ARG A 45 -9.08 14.73 14.00
C ARG A 45 -9.80 14.19 12.76
N PRO A 46 -10.73 14.94 12.18
CA PRO A 46 -11.26 14.63 10.86
C PRO A 46 -10.13 14.57 9.82
N GLY A 47 -10.18 13.56 8.97
CA GLY A 47 -9.36 13.51 7.76
C GLY A 47 -9.89 14.43 6.68
N ASP A 48 -9.03 14.77 5.72
CA ASP A 48 -9.48 15.44 4.49
C ASP A 48 -10.25 14.44 3.60
N GLU A 49 -10.94 14.92 2.58
CA GLU A 49 -11.64 14.08 1.60
C GLU A 49 -12.73 13.17 2.21
N GLU A 50 -13.28 13.54 3.36
CA GLU A 50 -14.37 12.81 4.04
C GLU A 50 -14.04 11.35 4.41
N ILE A 51 -12.75 11.02 4.60
CA ILE A 51 -12.30 9.66 4.94
C ILE A 51 -12.55 9.24 6.40
N GLY A 52 -13.25 10.05 7.17
CA GLY A 52 -13.51 9.80 8.60
C GLY A 52 -12.40 10.32 9.51
N LEU A 53 -12.36 9.79 10.73
CA LEU A 53 -11.36 10.20 11.71
C LEU A 53 -10.01 9.54 11.44
N ILE A 54 -8.96 10.34 11.62
CA ILE A 54 -7.55 9.94 11.49
C ILE A 54 -6.75 10.48 12.68
N ALA A 55 -5.55 9.97 12.88
CA ALA A 55 -4.58 10.54 13.81
C ALA A 55 -3.15 10.30 13.31
N GLY A 56 -2.24 11.17 13.72
CA GLY A 56 -0.81 11.04 13.44
C GLY A 56 -0.38 11.52 12.05
N ASN A 57 0.93 11.59 11.89
CA ASN A 57 1.61 11.92 10.63
C ASN A 57 2.72 10.92 10.25
N GLY A 58 2.92 9.87 11.05
CA GLY A 58 3.77 8.74 10.75
C GLY A 58 3.02 7.43 11.02
N VAL A 59 3.22 6.42 10.16
CA VAL A 59 2.64 5.08 10.30
C VAL A 59 3.66 4.05 9.89
N SER A 60 3.87 3.05 10.74
CA SER A 60 4.56 1.80 10.41
C SER A 60 3.62 0.63 10.70
N ALA A 61 3.47 -0.28 9.77
CA ALA A 61 2.60 -1.45 9.93
C ALA A 61 3.26 -2.71 9.38
N TYR A 62 3.03 -3.82 10.06
CA TYR A 62 3.48 -5.14 9.65
C TYR A 62 2.28 -6.06 9.47
N TYR A 63 2.29 -6.86 8.41
CA TYR A 63 1.24 -7.81 8.07
C TYR A 63 1.85 -9.21 7.90
N ALA A 64 1.28 -10.19 8.57
CA ALA A 64 1.60 -11.61 8.36
C ALA A 64 0.46 -12.27 7.57
N PHE A 65 0.79 -12.97 6.50
CA PHE A 65 -0.16 -13.69 5.65
C PHE A 65 -0.24 -15.16 6.04
N GLU A 66 -1.34 -15.82 5.68
CA GLU A 66 -1.60 -17.22 6.04
C GLU A 66 -0.58 -18.18 5.43
N ASN A 67 -0.03 -17.86 4.27
CA ASN A 67 0.99 -18.66 3.58
C ASN A 67 2.43 -18.41 4.05
N GLY A 68 2.62 -17.59 5.10
CA GLY A 68 3.95 -17.28 5.66
C GLY A 68 4.66 -16.08 5.04
N VAL A 69 4.11 -15.47 4.00
CA VAL A 69 4.60 -14.18 3.49
C VAL A 69 4.38 -13.10 4.55
N SER A 70 5.25 -12.12 4.59
CA SER A 70 5.09 -10.92 5.41
C SER A 70 5.28 -9.67 4.60
N ALA A 71 4.62 -8.59 5.01
CA ALA A 71 4.79 -7.27 4.41
C ALA A 71 4.93 -6.19 5.47
N HIS A 72 5.65 -5.14 5.10
CA HIS A 72 5.82 -3.95 5.93
C HIS A 72 5.39 -2.71 5.13
N PHE A 73 4.61 -1.86 5.77
CA PHE A 73 4.23 -0.56 5.23
C PHE A 73 4.83 0.54 6.10
N GLU A 74 5.33 1.57 5.47
CA GLU A 74 5.84 2.74 6.17
C GLU A 74 5.48 4.03 5.43
N SER A 75 4.97 5.01 6.17
CA SER A 75 4.77 6.37 5.71
C SER A 75 5.18 7.32 6.82
N LEU A 76 6.26 8.05 6.61
CA LEU A 76 6.84 8.98 7.56
C LEU A 76 6.68 10.42 7.08
N PRO A 77 6.58 11.39 8.00
CA PRO A 77 6.61 12.78 7.64
C PRO A 77 7.96 13.12 7.01
N SER A 78 7.94 13.91 5.96
CA SER A 78 9.14 14.40 5.30
C SER A 78 9.12 15.92 5.29
N ASP A 79 10.22 16.53 5.71
CA ASP A 79 10.50 17.98 5.59
C ASP A 79 11.04 18.34 4.20
N MET A 80 11.19 17.37 3.33
CA MET A 80 11.59 17.58 1.94
C MET A 80 10.52 18.44 1.26
N SER A 81 10.97 19.42 0.51
CA SER A 81 10.10 20.35 -0.23
C SER A 81 9.08 19.58 -1.08
N SER A 82 7.98 20.24 -1.37
CA SER A 82 6.87 19.73 -2.21
C SER A 82 7.26 19.39 -3.66
N ASP A 83 8.54 19.27 -3.96
CA ASP A 83 9.03 18.73 -5.23
C ASP A 83 8.72 17.23 -5.27
N ARG A 84 7.55 16.92 -5.81
CA ARG A 84 7.04 15.56 -5.99
C ARG A 84 7.98 14.65 -6.80
N THR A 85 8.97 15.21 -7.45
CA THR A 85 9.93 14.44 -8.27
C THR A 85 10.92 13.65 -7.41
N ASN A 86 11.08 14.01 -6.15
CA ASN A 86 12.02 13.40 -5.23
C ASN A 86 11.37 12.55 -4.11
N ASN A 87 10.05 12.50 -4.05
CA ASN A 87 9.36 11.66 -3.08
C ASN A 87 9.40 10.20 -3.53
N TRP A 88 9.93 9.35 -2.67
CA TRP A 88 9.93 7.92 -2.91
C TRP A 88 8.53 7.34 -2.62
N PHE A 89 7.92 6.77 -3.64
CA PHE A 89 6.67 6.03 -3.53
C PHE A 89 6.81 4.74 -4.34
N GLY A 90 6.65 3.61 -3.69
CA GLY A 90 6.80 2.33 -4.35
C GLY A 90 6.90 1.20 -3.35
N PHE A 91 7.32 0.04 -3.81
CA PHE A 91 7.57 -1.10 -2.93
C PHE A 91 8.65 -2.03 -3.48
N GLU A 92 9.15 -2.88 -2.61
CA GLU A 92 10.11 -3.93 -2.95
C GLU A 92 9.55 -5.29 -2.51
N ALA A 93 9.65 -6.27 -3.39
CA ALA A 93 9.29 -7.65 -3.11
C ALA A 93 10.56 -8.51 -3.02
N TYR A 94 10.80 -9.05 -1.84
CA TYR A 94 11.96 -9.89 -1.53
C TYR A 94 11.59 -11.36 -1.70
N GLY A 95 12.08 -11.98 -2.77
CA GLY A 95 11.89 -13.38 -3.07
C GLY A 95 13.11 -14.23 -2.74
N THR A 96 12.99 -15.54 -2.85
CA THR A 96 14.11 -16.48 -2.64
C THR A 96 15.14 -16.46 -3.77
N GLN A 97 14.79 -15.92 -4.92
CA GLN A 97 15.63 -15.87 -6.12
C GLN A 97 16.06 -14.45 -6.50
N GLY A 98 15.58 -13.43 -5.82
CA GLY A 98 15.90 -12.04 -6.12
C GLY A 98 14.93 -11.05 -5.50
N ILE A 99 15.12 -9.78 -5.86
CA ILE A 99 14.32 -8.66 -5.37
C ILE A 99 13.73 -7.93 -6.58
N ILE A 100 12.44 -7.62 -6.52
CA ILE A 100 11.80 -6.71 -7.48
C ILE A 100 11.56 -5.39 -6.76
N SER A 101 12.03 -4.29 -7.36
CA SER A 101 11.79 -2.93 -6.89
C SER A 101 10.88 -2.22 -7.87
N ILE A 102 9.75 -1.69 -7.38
CA ILE A 102 8.83 -0.86 -8.15
C ILE A 102 8.88 0.55 -7.58
N ARG A 103 9.26 1.50 -8.43
CA ARG A 103 9.49 2.89 -8.04
C ARG A 103 8.65 3.81 -8.90
N ASN A 104 7.92 4.70 -8.28
CA ASN A 104 7.17 5.72 -9.02
C ASN A 104 8.10 6.87 -9.42
N THR A 105 8.88 6.66 -10.46
CA THR A 105 9.78 7.66 -11.01
C THR A 105 9.47 7.96 -12.49
N PRO A 106 9.84 9.16 -13.00
CA PRO A 106 9.60 9.51 -14.40
C PRO A 106 10.40 8.68 -15.41
N LYS A 107 11.42 7.93 -14.98
CA LYS A 107 12.40 7.29 -15.86
C LYS A 107 12.31 5.76 -15.99
N GLY A 108 11.29 5.17 -15.43
CA GLY A 108 11.18 3.72 -15.40
C GLY A 108 11.01 3.21 -13.98
N ASN A 109 10.27 2.15 -13.85
CA ASN A 109 9.55 1.92 -12.64
C ASN A 109 9.80 0.58 -12.01
N MET A 110 10.40 -0.38 -12.75
CA MET A 110 10.64 -1.71 -12.23
C MET A 110 12.08 -2.16 -12.48
N PHE A 111 12.65 -2.76 -11.47
CA PHE A 111 14.00 -3.30 -11.52
C PHE A 111 14.02 -4.67 -10.87
N LEU A 112 14.79 -5.58 -11.43
CA LEU A 112 15.10 -6.88 -10.88
C LEU A 112 16.53 -6.89 -10.35
N TYR A 113 16.69 -7.34 -9.13
CA TYR A 113 17.99 -7.79 -8.60
C TYR A 113 17.98 -9.32 -8.61
N PRO A 114 18.70 -9.97 -9.54
CA PRO A 114 18.54 -11.40 -9.82
C PRO A 114 19.36 -12.31 -8.90
N TYR A 115 19.65 -11.88 -7.69
CA TYR A 115 20.47 -12.62 -6.72
C TYR A 115 19.71 -12.78 -5.40
N GLY A 116 20.19 -13.71 -4.56
CA GLY A 116 19.63 -13.90 -3.22
C GLY A 116 19.71 -12.62 -2.36
N GLN A 117 18.90 -12.57 -1.32
CA GLN A 117 18.63 -11.37 -0.49
C GLN A 117 19.89 -10.72 0.12
N TRP A 118 21.01 -11.42 0.17
CA TRP A 118 22.22 -10.89 0.77
C TRP A 118 23.45 -11.16 -0.11
N VAL A 119 23.86 -10.12 -0.80
CA VAL A 119 25.15 -10.09 -1.50
C VAL A 119 25.96 -8.94 -0.95
N PRO A 120 27.09 -9.19 -0.28
CA PRO A 120 27.96 -8.11 0.17
C PRO A 120 28.58 -7.42 -1.03
N GLY A 121 28.39 -6.12 -1.12
CA GLY A 121 29.00 -5.30 -2.15
C GLY A 121 28.10 -4.14 -2.57
N ASN A 122 28.70 -3.14 -3.15
CA ASN A 122 28.01 -1.98 -3.70
C ASN A 122 27.63 -2.30 -5.15
N ASN A 123 26.33 -2.40 -5.44
CA ASN A 123 25.92 -3.08 -6.65
C ASN A 123 24.73 -2.43 -7.35
N ASP A 124 24.78 -1.13 -7.54
CA ASP A 124 23.83 -0.44 -8.42
C ASP A 124 23.82 -1.02 -9.84
N GLU A 125 24.95 -1.60 -10.25
CA GLU A 125 25.14 -2.26 -11.54
C GLU A 125 24.42 -3.62 -11.64
N LEU A 126 23.98 -4.19 -10.51
CA LEU A 126 23.30 -5.50 -10.49
C LEU A 126 21.78 -5.39 -10.62
N TRP A 127 21.24 -4.19 -10.60
CA TRP A 127 19.82 -3.95 -10.85
C TRP A 127 19.53 -3.90 -12.34
N GLU A 128 18.76 -4.85 -12.81
CA GLU A 128 18.32 -4.93 -14.21
C GLU A 128 16.97 -4.26 -14.39
N PRO A 129 16.81 -3.31 -15.33
CA PRO A 129 15.51 -2.73 -15.61
C PRO A 129 14.58 -3.78 -16.20
N ILE A 130 13.38 -3.91 -15.66
CA ILE A 130 12.32 -4.72 -16.26
C ILE A 130 11.59 -3.83 -17.27
N VAL A 131 11.73 -4.17 -18.55
CA VAL A 131 11.00 -3.54 -19.65
C VAL A 131 9.84 -4.45 -20.01
N ILE A 132 8.62 -3.95 -19.86
CA ILE A 132 7.43 -4.66 -20.32
C ILE A 132 7.06 -4.06 -21.68
N ASP A 133 7.24 -4.84 -22.74
CA ASP A 133 6.78 -4.49 -24.07
C ASP A 133 5.27 -4.21 -23.99
N ASP A 134 4.80 -3.14 -24.60
CA ASP A 134 3.43 -2.63 -24.59
C ASP A 134 2.95 -1.90 -23.32
N TRP A 135 3.69 -1.91 -22.20
CA TRP A 135 3.31 -1.13 -21.04
C TRP A 135 3.80 0.32 -21.14
N GLY A 136 2.93 1.22 -21.59
CA GLY A 136 3.19 2.67 -21.57
C GLY A 136 4.25 3.18 -22.54
N GLN A 137 4.81 2.35 -23.40
CA GLN A 137 5.68 2.74 -24.52
C GLN A 137 4.94 2.85 -25.85
N HIS A 138 3.73 3.37 -25.84
CA HIS A 138 3.23 3.96 -27.09
C HIS A 138 4.05 5.21 -27.33
N GLU A 139 4.83 5.19 -28.40
CA GLU A 139 5.67 6.29 -28.84
C GLU A 139 4.95 7.64 -28.66
N GLY A 140 5.51 8.53 -27.87
CA GLY A 140 5.01 9.88 -27.72
C GLY A 140 3.95 10.11 -26.63
N VAL A 141 3.63 9.12 -25.80
CA VAL A 141 2.66 9.27 -24.72
C VAL A 141 3.39 9.70 -23.43
N PRO A 142 3.22 10.95 -22.98
CA PRO A 142 3.79 11.40 -21.71
C PRO A 142 3.26 10.59 -20.53
N ASN A 143 3.99 10.56 -19.43
CA ASN A 143 3.64 9.82 -18.18
C ASN A 143 2.21 10.08 -17.65
N ARG A 144 1.58 11.18 -18.05
CA ARG A 144 0.16 11.48 -17.79
C ARG A 144 -0.81 10.49 -18.44
N ASP A 145 -0.41 9.90 -19.56
CA ASP A 145 -1.31 9.02 -20.32
C ASP A 145 -1.25 7.58 -19.83
N SER A 146 -0.24 7.19 -19.04
CA SER A 146 -0.22 5.90 -18.36
C SER A 146 -1.38 5.75 -17.36
N MET A 147 -1.80 6.82 -16.67
CA MET A 147 -2.99 6.80 -15.83
C MET A 147 -4.27 6.63 -16.66
N HIS A 148 -4.39 7.30 -17.81
CA HIS A 148 -5.54 7.10 -18.68
C HIS A 148 -5.60 5.69 -19.25
N LEU A 149 -4.45 5.12 -19.60
CA LEU A 149 -4.39 3.73 -20.06
C LEU A 149 -4.83 2.76 -18.95
N SER A 150 -4.29 2.91 -17.73
CA SER A 150 -4.66 2.08 -16.59
C SER A 150 -6.15 2.19 -16.27
N ASN A 151 -6.70 3.40 -16.22
CA ASN A 151 -8.12 3.61 -15.98
C ASN A 151 -8.99 2.99 -17.07
N ARG A 152 -8.58 3.11 -18.34
CA ARG A 152 -9.28 2.47 -19.45
C ARG A 152 -9.25 0.95 -19.34
N MET A 153 -8.11 0.36 -18.96
CA MET A 153 -7.99 -1.09 -18.75
C MET A 153 -8.93 -1.58 -17.65
N ILE A 154 -8.99 -0.88 -16.53
CA ILE A 154 -9.89 -1.23 -15.40
C ILE A 154 -11.36 -1.17 -15.86
N VAL A 155 -11.76 -0.09 -16.54
CA VAL A 155 -13.15 0.06 -17.02
C VAL A 155 -13.48 -0.99 -18.07
N THR A 156 -12.57 -1.29 -19.00
CA THR A 156 -12.79 -2.33 -20.01
C THR A 156 -12.97 -3.69 -19.36
N GLU A 157 -12.10 -4.05 -18.41
CA GLU A 157 -12.23 -5.32 -17.69
C GLU A 157 -13.54 -5.43 -16.92
N LEU A 158 -13.99 -4.33 -16.31
CA LEU A 158 -15.28 -4.32 -15.60
C LEU A 158 -16.44 -4.56 -16.57
N ILE A 159 -16.43 -3.92 -17.73
CA ILE A 159 -17.46 -4.11 -18.77
C ILE A 159 -17.48 -5.57 -19.25
N ASP A 160 -16.31 -6.13 -19.54
CA ASP A 160 -16.16 -7.52 -19.98
C ASP A 160 -16.64 -8.49 -18.88
N ALA A 161 -16.23 -8.28 -17.64
CA ALA A 161 -16.62 -9.10 -16.50
C ALA A 161 -18.15 -9.11 -16.29
N VAL A 162 -18.78 -7.93 -16.38
CA VAL A 162 -20.25 -7.81 -16.29
C VAL A 162 -20.93 -8.51 -17.48
N GLY A 163 -20.42 -8.32 -18.70
CA GLY A 163 -20.98 -8.95 -19.90
C GLY A 163 -20.86 -10.48 -19.89
N GLU A 164 -19.80 -11.00 -19.29
CA GLU A 164 -19.50 -12.44 -19.20
C GLU A 164 -20.04 -13.09 -17.91
N GLY A 165 -20.54 -12.30 -16.98
CA GLY A 165 -21.07 -12.82 -15.69
C GLY A 165 -19.98 -13.42 -14.78
N ARG A 166 -18.77 -12.88 -14.83
CA ARG A 166 -17.60 -13.28 -14.02
C ARG A 166 -17.08 -12.16 -13.13
N ASP A 167 -16.25 -12.52 -12.18
CA ASP A 167 -15.47 -11.53 -11.43
C ASP A 167 -14.36 -10.92 -12.27
N VAL A 168 -13.87 -9.74 -11.85
CA VAL A 168 -12.65 -9.14 -12.39
C VAL A 168 -11.44 -10.00 -12.01
N VAL A 169 -10.41 -10.03 -12.85
CA VAL A 169 -9.22 -10.88 -12.69
C VAL A 169 -7.95 -10.05 -12.56
N ARG A 170 -7.85 -8.96 -13.31
CA ARG A 170 -6.65 -8.11 -13.36
C ARG A 170 -6.76 -6.85 -12.52
N SER A 171 -7.98 -6.41 -12.26
CA SER A 171 -8.28 -5.27 -11.40
C SER A 171 -8.87 -5.73 -10.08
N SER A 172 -8.81 -4.86 -9.08
CA SER A 172 -9.33 -5.16 -7.76
C SER A 172 -10.85 -5.19 -7.76
N SER A 173 -11.41 -6.22 -7.15
CA SER A 173 -12.84 -6.33 -6.90
C SER A 173 -13.26 -5.50 -5.67
N GLY A 174 -14.56 -5.34 -5.47
CA GLY A 174 -15.09 -4.76 -4.22
C GLY A 174 -14.70 -5.55 -2.97
N THR A 175 -14.48 -6.87 -3.10
CA THR A 175 -13.97 -7.72 -2.02
C THR A 175 -12.52 -7.40 -1.70
N ASP A 176 -11.68 -7.16 -2.71
CA ASP A 176 -10.28 -6.78 -2.53
C ASP A 176 -10.17 -5.40 -1.90
N ALA A 177 -10.94 -4.42 -2.39
CA ALA A 177 -10.99 -3.09 -1.81
C ALA A 177 -11.39 -3.12 -0.33
N ARG A 178 -12.41 -3.92 0.02
CA ARG A 178 -12.80 -4.12 1.41
C ARG A 178 -11.68 -4.74 2.26
N ALA A 179 -10.98 -5.72 1.74
CA ALA A 179 -9.89 -6.36 2.46
C ALA A 179 -8.66 -5.43 2.61
N ALA A 180 -8.36 -4.59 1.62
CA ALA A 180 -7.34 -3.56 1.73
C ALA A 180 -7.69 -2.53 2.82
N LEU A 181 -8.95 -2.08 2.86
CA LEU A 181 -9.43 -1.19 3.91
C LEU A 181 -9.35 -1.84 5.31
N GLU A 182 -9.68 -3.12 5.42
CA GLU A 182 -9.56 -3.86 6.68
C GLU A 182 -8.11 -3.92 7.17
N MET A 183 -7.11 -4.03 6.27
CA MET A 183 -5.68 -3.94 6.63
C MET A 183 -5.32 -2.56 7.20
N ILE A 184 -5.84 -1.50 6.61
CA ILE A 184 -5.63 -0.13 7.11
C ILE A 184 -6.20 0.02 8.52
N MET A 185 -7.46 -0.38 8.70
CA MET A 185 -8.11 -0.29 10.01
C MET A 185 -7.41 -1.13 11.06
N ALA A 186 -6.88 -2.30 10.68
CA ALA A 186 -6.14 -3.17 11.58
C ALA A 186 -4.84 -2.53 12.10
N ALA A 187 -4.14 -1.71 11.30
CA ALA A 187 -2.96 -0.99 11.76
C ALA A 187 -3.31 0.03 12.86
N HIS A 188 -4.39 0.78 12.68
CA HIS A 188 -4.88 1.74 13.67
C HIS A 188 -5.41 1.05 14.95
N GLU A 189 -6.16 -0.03 14.79
CA GLU A 189 -6.67 -0.83 15.91
C GLU A 189 -5.52 -1.43 16.73
N SER A 190 -4.51 -1.98 16.04
CA SER A 190 -3.31 -2.52 16.68
C SER A 190 -2.55 -1.48 17.48
N HIS A 191 -2.38 -0.27 16.95
CA HIS A 191 -1.75 0.83 17.69
C HIS A 191 -2.53 1.18 18.95
N ARG A 192 -3.86 1.33 18.82
CA ARG A 192 -4.75 1.66 19.94
C ARG A 192 -4.64 0.69 21.10
N PHE A 193 -4.56 -0.61 20.82
CA PHE A 193 -4.49 -1.65 21.86
C PHE A 193 -3.07 -2.10 22.20
N GLY A 194 -2.04 -1.63 21.52
CA GLY A 194 -0.66 -2.10 21.69
C GLY A 194 -0.49 -3.60 21.46
N SER A 195 -1.31 -4.19 20.59
CA SER A 195 -1.38 -5.64 20.38
C SER A 195 -1.66 -5.98 18.92
N ARG A 196 -1.47 -7.26 18.56
CA ARG A 196 -1.84 -7.76 17.23
C ARG A 196 -3.33 -7.71 16.99
N THR A 197 -3.73 -7.22 15.82
CA THR A 197 -5.09 -7.34 15.32
C THR A 197 -5.19 -8.57 14.41
N THR A 198 -6.10 -9.47 14.70
CA THR A 198 -6.32 -10.70 13.92
C THR A 198 -7.37 -10.48 12.85
N PHE A 199 -7.26 -11.23 11.75
CA PHE A 199 -8.22 -11.18 10.63
C PHE A 199 -9.10 -12.44 10.60
N PRO A 200 -10.37 -12.30 10.14
CA PRO A 200 -11.05 -11.05 9.86
C PRO A 200 -11.27 -10.22 11.14
N MET A 201 -11.22 -8.89 11.03
CA MET A 201 -11.48 -8.02 12.16
C MET A 201 -12.92 -8.20 12.68
N LYS A 202 -13.06 -8.29 14.00
CA LYS A 202 -14.39 -8.38 14.65
C LYS A 202 -15.11 -7.05 14.62
N ASN A 203 -14.42 -5.99 14.99
CA ASN A 203 -14.90 -4.63 14.86
C ASN A 203 -14.49 -4.05 13.50
N ARG A 204 -15.45 -3.45 12.81
CA ARG A 204 -15.26 -2.83 11.49
C ARG A 204 -15.61 -1.35 11.46
N GLU A 205 -15.87 -0.77 12.63
CA GLU A 205 -16.03 0.65 12.78
C GLU A 205 -14.65 1.33 12.70
N ASN A 206 -14.63 2.64 12.46
CA ASN A 206 -13.38 3.40 12.50
C ASN A 206 -12.77 3.30 13.91
N PRO A 207 -11.53 2.82 14.08
CA PRO A 207 -10.92 2.60 15.39
C PRO A 207 -10.84 3.87 16.25
N TYR A 208 -10.76 5.04 15.65
CA TYR A 208 -10.72 6.31 16.36
C TYR A 208 -12.09 6.76 16.86
N GLU A 209 -13.16 6.47 16.11
CA GLU A 209 -14.54 6.70 16.58
C GLU A 209 -14.84 5.82 17.79
N VAL A 210 -14.44 4.56 17.71
CA VAL A 210 -14.58 3.62 18.83
C VAL A 210 -13.76 4.08 20.02
N TRP A 211 -12.53 4.52 19.80
CA TRP A 211 -11.65 5.00 20.87
C TRP A 211 -12.21 6.20 21.61
N ILE A 212 -12.76 7.19 20.88
CA ILE A 212 -13.45 8.36 21.49
C ILE A 212 -14.65 7.92 22.31
N ARG A 213 -15.44 6.97 21.82
CA ARG A 213 -16.67 6.52 22.49
C ARG A 213 -16.40 5.73 23.77
N GLU A 214 -15.28 5.06 23.85
CA GLU A 214 -14.89 4.20 25.00
C GLU A 214 -14.03 4.94 26.05
N SER A 215 -13.69 6.20 25.83
CA SER A 215 -12.86 7.02 26.73
C SER A 215 -13.69 7.95 27.55
#